data_49c7cb0a571adf7d8fc7ca2bcc7a24a8
#
_entry.id   49c7cb0a571adf7d8fc7ca2bcc7a24a8
#
_cell.length_a   1.000
_cell.length_b   1.000
_cell.length_c   1.000
_cell.angle_alpha   90.00
_cell.angle_beta   90.00
_cell.angle_gamma   90.00
#
_symmetry.space_group_name_H-M   'P 1'
#
loop_
_entity.id
_entity.type
_entity.pdbx_description
1 polymer ?
#
loop_
_entity_poly.entity_id
_entity_poly.type
_entity_poly.pdbx_seq_one_letter_code
_entity_poly.pdbx_strand_id
1 'polypeptide(L)'
;IQTFHIKKPYRTACDLDVHLDKETYLKEFGQNMNASDYTELPMKCYNGFYDVIIMDKKGMEYCGMQEITYPLKKYLPADIYTLVEDRVVETAGYDGSVVPFAIDISDTDFAKSLNLGYDDVYIGFPGNTDQNYKNAKRMLKYILNLDIDTETTY
;
A
#
# COMPACT_ATOMS: atom_id res chain seq x y z
N ILE A 1 18.92 -12.58 2.54
CA ILE A 1 18.10 -11.62 1.77
C ILE A 1 17.93 -12.21 0.39
N GLN A 2 16.76 -12.76 0.09
CA GLN A 2 16.48 -13.17 -1.28
C GLN A 2 16.30 -11.91 -2.12
N THR A 3 17.19 -11.74 -3.08
CA THR A 3 17.12 -10.59 -3.98
C THR A 3 15.98 -10.81 -4.96
N PHE A 4 15.01 -9.90 -4.96
CA PHE A 4 13.99 -9.89 -5.98
C PHE A 4 14.63 -9.66 -7.34
N HIS A 5 14.37 -10.51 -8.32
CA HIS A 5 14.73 -10.24 -9.71
C HIS A 5 13.75 -9.26 -10.34
N ILE A 6 13.65 -8.09 -9.75
CA ILE A 6 12.93 -6.96 -10.37
C ILE A 6 13.92 -6.29 -11.31
N LYS A 7 13.58 -6.19 -12.60
CA LYS A 7 14.43 -5.50 -13.57
C LYS A 7 14.62 -4.04 -13.15
N LYS A 8 15.87 -3.60 -13.11
CA LYS A 8 16.22 -2.20 -12.89
C LYS A 8 15.58 -1.29 -13.95
N PRO A 9 15.23 -0.04 -13.58
CA PRO A 9 15.47 0.58 -12.29
C PRO A 9 14.28 0.38 -11.36
N TYR A 10 14.53 -0.09 -10.17
CA TYR A 10 13.55 -0.03 -9.10
C TYR A 10 14.07 0.88 -7.99
N ARG A 11 13.13 1.55 -7.34
CA ARG A 11 13.41 2.43 -6.23
C ARG A 11 12.76 1.85 -4.99
N THR A 12 13.54 1.69 -3.95
CA THR A 12 13.03 1.37 -2.63
C THR A 12 13.29 2.60 -1.77
N ALA A 13 12.23 3.15 -1.23
CA ALA A 13 12.30 4.15 -0.18
C ALA A 13 11.82 3.50 1.11
N CYS A 14 12.62 3.59 2.14
CA CYS A 14 12.22 3.17 3.48
C CYS A 14 12.44 4.35 4.41
N ASP A 15 11.35 4.88 4.94
CA ASP A 15 11.38 5.98 5.88
C ASP A 15 10.53 5.60 7.09
N LEU A 16 11.21 5.29 8.19
CA LEU A 16 10.57 4.92 9.45
C LEU A 16 10.17 6.14 10.29
N ASP A 17 10.60 7.33 9.88
CA ASP A 17 10.26 8.58 10.56
C ASP A 17 8.99 9.23 9.99
N VAL A 18 8.46 8.72 8.89
CA VAL A 18 7.18 9.17 8.34
C VAL A 18 6.04 8.57 9.16
N HIS A 19 5.30 9.42 9.84
CA HIS A 19 4.14 9.05 10.64
C HIS A 19 2.89 9.72 10.10
N LEU A 20 2.19 9.04 9.20
CA LEU A 20 0.93 9.50 8.65
C LEU A 20 -0.21 9.09 9.58
N ASP A 21 -1.01 10.05 10.01
CA ASP A 21 -2.12 9.83 10.94
C ASP A 21 -3.32 10.65 10.52
N LYS A 22 -4.45 9.97 10.36
CA LYS A 22 -5.74 10.56 9.98
C LYS A 22 -6.19 11.65 10.94
N GLU A 23 -6.07 11.41 12.25
CA GLU A 23 -6.51 12.39 13.25
C GLU A 23 -5.66 13.65 13.22
N THR A 24 -4.35 13.49 13.10
CA THR A 24 -3.40 14.61 12.97
C THR A 24 -3.71 15.42 11.71
N TYR A 25 -3.91 14.75 10.59
CA TYR A 25 -4.27 15.39 9.32
C TYR A 25 -5.54 16.22 9.45
N LEU A 26 -6.60 15.66 10.01
CA LEU A 26 -7.88 16.34 10.15
C LEU A 26 -7.82 17.54 11.10
N LYS A 27 -7.00 17.48 12.14
CA LYS A 27 -6.80 18.59 13.09
C LYS A 27 -6.00 19.73 12.49
N GLU A 28 -4.97 19.43 11.73
CA GLU A 28 -3.97 20.40 11.28
C GLU A 28 -4.21 20.90 9.85
N PHE A 29 -5.02 20.19 9.09
CA PHE A 29 -5.36 20.59 7.72
C PHE A 29 -6.13 21.92 7.72
N GLY A 30 -5.49 22.97 7.26
CA GLY A 30 -5.99 24.35 7.29
C GLY A 30 -5.22 25.24 8.26
N GLN A 31 -4.29 24.71 9.06
CA GLN A 31 -3.41 25.45 9.96
C GLN A 31 -1.94 25.38 9.53
N ASN A 32 -1.62 25.72 8.27
CA ASN A 32 -0.23 25.71 7.76
C ASN A 32 0.50 24.39 7.92
N MET A 33 -0.08 23.30 7.41
CA MET A 33 0.69 22.06 7.32
C MET A 33 1.80 22.18 6.28
N ASN A 34 2.99 22.51 6.74
CA ASN A 34 4.22 22.40 5.97
C ASN A 34 4.86 21.01 6.09
N ALA A 35 4.08 20.02 6.51
CA ALA A 35 4.59 18.66 6.59
C ALA A 35 4.68 18.08 5.18
N SER A 36 5.90 17.99 4.66
CA SER A 36 6.22 17.45 3.33
C SER A 36 5.63 16.06 3.12
N ASP A 37 5.51 15.26 4.17
CA ASP A 37 4.99 13.90 4.13
C ASP A 37 3.55 13.85 3.62
N TYR A 38 2.71 14.80 4.02
CA TYR A 38 1.30 14.87 3.62
C TYR A 38 1.10 15.46 2.22
N THR A 39 2.12 16.03 1.62
CA THR A 39 2.07 16.61 0.27
C THR A 39 2.87 15.82 -0.75
N GLU A 40 4.08 15.41 -0.41
CA GLU A 40 4.97 14.68 -1.33
C GLU A 40 4.49 13.26 -1.60
N LEU A 41 4.07 12.53 -0.57
CA LEU A 41 3.64 11.15 -0.72
C LEU A 41 2.44 11.00 -1.66
N PRO A 42 1.35 11.77 -1.49
CA PRO A 42 0.23 11.71 -2.43
C PRO A 42 0.64 12.02 -3.88
N MET A 43 1.48 13.01 -4.08
CA MET A 43 1.94 13.37 -5.42
C MET A 43 2.77 12.27 -6.07
N LYS A 44 3.69 11.66 -5.32
CA LYS A 44 4.51 10.55 -5.81
C LYS A 44 3.64 9.33 -6.15
N CYS A 45 2.66 9.02 -5.31
CA CYS A 45 1.72 7.94 -5.55
C CYS A 45 0.88 8.21 -6.80
N TYR A 46 0.32 9.39 -6.92
CA TYR A 46 -0.48 9.81 -8.07
C TYR A 46 0.30 9.73 -9.39
N ASN A 47 1.59 10.03 -9.35
CA ASN A 47 2.47 9.97 -10.52
C ASN A 47 3.05 8.56 -10.78
N GLY A 48 2.60 7.53 -10.09
CA GLY A 48 3.03 6.16 -10.31
C GLY A 48 4.44 5.82 -9.85
N PHE A 49 5.01 6.60 -8.93
CA PHE A 49 6.36 6.36 -8.41
C PHE A 49 6.48 5.07 -7.60
N TYR A 50 5.41 4.68 -6.92
CA TYR A 50 5.40 3.51 -6.05
C TYR A 50 4.44 2.45 -6.54
N ASP A 51 4.89 1.22 -6.55
CA ASP A 51 4.07 0.05 -6.90
C ASP A 51 3.20 -0.37 -5.72
N VAL A 52 3.77 -0.34 -4.52
CA VAL A 52 3.13 -0.71 -3.26
C VAL A 52 3.58 0.21 -2.15
N ILE A 53 2.76 0.33 -1.13
CA ILE A 53 3.11 0.99 0.14
C ILE A 53 2.97 -0.04 1.26
N ILE A 54 3.98 -0.10 2.13
CA ILE A 54 3.93 -0.89 3.36
C ILE A 54 3.84 0.08 4.52
N MET A 55 2.88 -0.13 5.41
CA MET A 55 2.51 0.86 6.41
C MET A 55 1.94 0.20 7.67
N ASP A 56 1.91 0.99 8.75
CA ASP A 56 1.21 0.63 9.96
C ASP A 56 -0.29 0.91 9.84
N LYS A 57 -1.05 0.64 10.90
CA LYS A 57 -2.50 0.84 10.91
C LYS A 57 -2.90 2.30 10.69
N LYS A 58 -2.22 3.24 11.34
CA LYS A 58 -2.51 4.67 11.19
C LYS A 58 -2.23 5.16 9.79
N GLY A 59 -1.14 4.73 9.19
CA GLY A 59 -0.80 5.01 7.79
C GLY A 59 -1.82 4.42 6.83
N MET A 60 -2.29 3.20 7.08
CA MET A 60 -3.31 2.54 6.29
C MET A 60 -4.64 3.30 6.32
N GLU A 61 -5.08 3.70 7.50
CA GLU A 61 -6.31 4.48 7.66
C GLU A 61 -6.22 5.85 6.97
N TYR A 62 -5.08 6.51 7.07
CA TYR A 62 -4.83 7.78 6.38
C TYR A 62 -4.85 7.60 4.86
N CYS A 63 -4.11 6.64 4.33
CA CYS A 63 -4.04 6.37 2.90
C CYS A 63 -5.40 5.98 2.31
N GLY A 64 -6.20 5.24 3.05
CA GLY A 64 -7.57 4.92 2.65
C GLY A 64 -8.46 6.15 2.60
N MET A 65 -8.44 6.98 3.65
CA MET A 65 -9.24 8.20 3.74
C MET A 65 -8.93 9.18 2.59
N GLN A 66 -7.66 9.33 2.23
CA GLN A 66 -7.23 10.20 1.13
C GLN A 66 -7.28 9.52 -0.24
N GLU A 67 -7.65 8.25 -0.30
CA GLU A 67 -7.60 7.42 -1.52
C GLU A 67 -6.24 7.50 -2.23
N ILE A 68 -5.18 7.56 -1.44
CA ILE A 68 -3.80 7.43 -1.92
C ILE A 68 -3.57 6.02 -2.43
N THR A 69 -4.08 5.04 -1.68
CA THR A 69 -4.15 3.64 -2.12
C THR A 69 -5.53 3.35 -2.68
N TYR A 70 -5.59 2.50 -3.70
CA TYR A 70 -6.85 2.16 -4.35
C TYR A 70 -7.66 1.18 -3.52
N PRO A 71 -9.00 1.29 -3.55
CA PRO A 71 -9.87 0.22 -3.04
C PRO A 71 -9.53 -1.11 -3.72
N LEU A 72 -9.34 -2.16 -2.93
CA LEU A 72 -8.84 -3.44 -3.45
C LEU A 72 -9.74 -4.07 -4.52
N LYS A 73 -11.05 -3.93 -4.37
CA LYS A 73 -12.01 -4.48 -5.34
C LYS A 73 -11.95 -3.78 -6.71
N LYS A 74 -11.44 -2.55 -6.73
CA LYS A 74 -11.19 -1.81 -7.98
C LYS A 74 -9.82 -2.13 -8.56
N TYR A 75 -8.85 -2.39 -7.70
CA TYR A 75 -7.45 -2.56 -8.10
C TYR A 75 -7.13 -4.01 -8.50
N LEU A 76 -7.60 -4.99 -7.73
CA LEU A 76 -7.30 -6.40 -7.96
C LEU A 76 -8.36 -7.07 -8.83
N PRO A 77 -7.96 -7.96 -9.76
CA PRO A 77 -8.92 -8.85 -10.42
C PRO A 77 -9.65 -9.70 -9.40
N ALA A 78 -10.86 -10.11 -9.75
CA ALA A 78 -11.73 -10.88 -8.86
C ALA A 78 -11.08 -12.19 -8.38
N ASP A 79 -10.33 -12.86 -9.26
CA ASP A 79 -9.62 -14.11 -8.93
C ASP A 79 -8.50 -13.89 -7.92
N ILE A 80 -7.73 -12.81 -8.04
CA ILE A 80 -6.69 -12.46 -7.09
C ILE A 80 -7.30 -11.98 -5.77
N TYR A 81 -8.35 -11.16 -5.83
CA TYR A 81 -9.05 -10.71 -4.63
C TYR A 81 -9.54 -11.88 -3.78
N THR A 82 -10.13 -12.89 -4.41
CA THR A 82 -10.60 -14.10 -3.72
C THR A 82 -9.47 -14.82 -2.97
N LEU A 83 -8.26 -14.83 -3.52
CA LEU A 83 -7.11 -15.48 -2.88
C LEU A 83 -6.62 -14.74 -1.64
N VAL A 84 -6.89 -13.45 -1.50
CA VAL A 84 -6.43 -12.61 -0.39
C VAL A 84 -7.56 -12.13 0.51
N GLU A 85 -8.78 -12.53 0.24
CA GLU A 85 -10.00 -12.03 0.89
C GLU A 85 -9.99 -12.19 2.41
N ASP A 86 -9.39 -13.25 2.92
CA ASP A 86 -9.24 -13.51 4.36
C ASP A 86 -8.25 -12.58 5.06
N ARG A 87 -7.49 -11.80 4.29
CA ARG A 87 -6.47 -10.86 4.81
C ARG A 87 -6.82 -9.40 4.57
N VAL A 88 -7.93 -9.10 3.90
CA VAL A 88 -8.28 -7.73 3.58
C VAL A 88 -8.71 -6.95 4.82
N VAL A 89 -8.34 -5.68 4.85
CA VAL A 89 -8.68 -4.77 5.94
C VAL A 89 -9.46 -3.60 5.36
N GLU A 90 -10.57 -3.32 6.00
CA GLU A 90 -11.48 -2.23 5.62
C GLU A 90 -11.16 -0.97 6.40
N THR A 91 -11.28 0.16 5.75
CA THR A 91 -11.23 1.47 6.38
C THR A 91 -12.10 2.47 5.62
N ALA A 92 -12.38 3.62 6.23
CA ALA A 92 -13.18 4.65 5.60
C ALA A 92 -12.40 5.33 4.47
N GLY A 93 -13.02 5.40 3.29
CA GLY A 93 -12.52 6.18 2.16
C GLY A 93 -12.84 7.67 2.30
N TYR A 94 -12.61 8.41 1.23
CA TYR A 94 -12.81 9.86 1.21
C TYR A 94 -14.25 10.27 1.51
N ASP A 95 -15.21 9.53 1.01
CA ASP A 95 -16.65 9.78 1.22
C ASP A 95 -17.21 9.19 2.53
N GLY A 96 -16.35 8.58 3.35
CA GLY A 96 -16.72 7.90 4.59
C GLY A 96 -17.20 6.46 4.43
N SER A 97 -17.37 5.96 3.21
CA SER A 97 -17.72 4.55 2.97
C SER A 97 -16.58 3.64 3.40
N VAL A 98 -16.91 2.58 4.14
CA VAL A 98 -15.92 1.60 4.61
C VAL A 98 -15.79 0.51 3.56
N VAL A 99 -14.59 0.39 3.01
CA VAL A 99 -14.28 -0.59 1.96
C VAL A 99 -12.89 -1.21 2.18
N PRO A 100 -12.59 -2.38 1.56
CA PRO A 100 -11.26 -2.97 1.63
C PRO A 100 -10.20 -2.10 0.93
N PHE A 101 -9.19 -1.65 1.68
CA PHE A 101 -8.09 -0.82 1.16
C PHE A 101 -6.71 -1.45 1.25
N ALA A 102 -6.52 -2.41 2.14
CA ALA A 102 -5.21 -2.97 2.40
C ALA A 102 -5.29 -4.48 2.68
N ILE A 103 -4.14 -5.13 2.58
CA ILE A 103 -3.98 -6.54 2.91
C ILE A 103 -3.08 -6.61 4.13
N ASP A 104 -3.52 -7.33 5.16
CA ASP A 104 -2.73 -7.62 6.35
C ASP A 104 -1.68 -8.67 6.03
N ILE A 105 -0.41 -8.29 6.15
CA ILE A 105 0.73 -9.17 5.91
C ILE A 105 1.57 -9.41 7.18
N SER A 106 1.03 -9.07 8.35
CA SER A 106 1.76 -9.08 9.62
C SER A 106 2.38 -10.43 9.97
N ASP A 107 1.71 -11.53 9.62
CA ASP A 107 2.16 -12.89 9.91
C ASP A 107 3.16 -13.47 8.90
N THR A 108 3.48 -12.71 7.85
CA THR A 108 4.39 -13.18 6.80
C THR A 108 5.86 -13.07 7.22
N ASP A 109 6.70 -13.98 6.72
CA ASP A 109 8.14 -13.92 6.92
C ASP A 109 8.73 -12.63 6.33
N PHE A 110 8.18 -12.18 5.21
CA PHE A 110 8.56 -10.91 4.58
C PHE A 110 8.39 -9.73 5.54
N ALA A 111 7.21 -9.55 6.12
CA ALA A 111 6.94 -8.45 7.03
C ALA A 111 7.84 -8.50 8.26
N LYS A 112 8.04 -9.68 8.84
CA LYS A 112 8.93 -9.88 9.98
C LYS A 112 10.39 -9.56 9.64
N SER A 113 10.82 -9.86 8.43
CA SER A 113 12.20 -9.60 7.98
C SER A 113 12.51 -8.12 7.81
N LEU A 114 11.50 -7.27 7.63
CA LEU A 114 11.67 -5.82 7.46
C LEU A 114 12.07 -5.11 8.75
N ASN A 115 11.77 -5.70 9.89
CA ASN A 115 12.11 -5.14 11.21
C ASN A 115 11.66 -3.69 11.39
N LEU A 116 10.38 -3.43 11.12
CA LEU A 116 9.83 -2.07 11.02
C LEU A 116 9.59 -1.38 12.37
N GLY A 117 9.68 -2.11 13.48
CA GLY A 117 9.41 -1.57 14.81
C GLY A 117 7.93 -1.50 15.19
N TYR A 118 7.04 -2.05 14.37
CA TYR A 118 5.62 -2.24 14.67
C TYR A 118 5.17 -3.62 14.18
N ASP A 119 4.13 -4.16 14.83
CA ASP A 119 3.70 -5.55 14.62
C ASP A 119 2.61 -5.69 13.54
N ASP A 120 1.71 -4.71 13.44
CA ASP A 120 0.63 -4.72 12.45
C ASP A 120 1.12 -4.08 11.15
N VAL A 121 1.32 -4.90 10.12
CA VAL A 121 1.90 -4.51 8.83
C VAL A 121 0.89 -4.71 7.72
N TYR A 122 0.63 -3.66 6.97
CA TYR A 122 -0.34 -3.64 5.87
C TYR A 122 0.34 -3.26 4.55
N ILE A 123 -0.15 -3.83 3.45
CA ILE A 123 0.25 -3.45 2.10
C ILE A 123 -0.93 -2.86 1.36
N GLY A 124 -0.70 -1.75 0.68
CA GLY A 124 -1.68 -1.08 -0.19
C GLY A 124 -1.06 -0.73 -1.54
N PHE A 125 -1.90 -0.34 -2.49
CA PHE A 125 -1.54 -0.17 -3.90
C PHE A 125 -1.87 1.24 -4.38
N PRO A 126 -0.85 2.11 -4.50
CA PRO A 126 -1.04 3.49 -4.93
C PRO A 126 -0.85 3.71 -6.42
N GLY A 127 -0.19 2.79 -7.13
CA GLY A 127 0.21 2.97 -8.51
C GLY A 127 -0.80 2.46 -9.52
N ASN A 128 -1.04 3.20 -10.61
CA ASN A 128 -2.08 2.90 -11.59
C ASN A 128 -1.56 2.66 -13.02
N THR A 129 -0.24 2.58 -13.21
CA THR A 129 0.33 2.21 -14.50
C THR A 129 0.34 0.70 -14.70
N ASP A 130 0.45 0.25 -15.95
CA ASP A 130 0.60 -1.19 -16.26
C ASP A 130 1.78 -1.82 -15.52
N GLN A 131 2.89 -1.10 -15.45
CA GLN A 131 4.06 -1.58 -14.73
C GLN A 131 3.82 -1.64 -13.23
N ASN A 132 3.10 -0.66 -12.66
CA ASN A 132 2.70 -0.72 -11.25
C ASN A 132 1.85 -1.96 -10.97
N TYR A 133 0.87 -2.28 -11.81
CA TYR A 133 0.05 -3.49 -11.65
C TYR A 133 0.88 -4.77 -11.68
N LYS A 134 1.80 -4.88 -12.63
CA LYS A 134 2.69 -6.06 -12.71
C LYS A 134 3.54 -6.21 -11.46
N ASN A 135 4.15 -5.13 -11.03
CA ASN A 135 5.03 -5.14 -9.85
C ASN A 135 4.24 -5.41 -8.55
N ALA A 136 3.04 -4.84 -8.43
CA ALA A 136 2.16 -5.12 -7.30
C ALA A 136 1.79 -6.61 -7.22
N LYS A 137 1.42 -7.22 -8.35
CA LYS A 137 1.14 -8.66 -8.41
C LYS A 137 2.37 -9.50 -8.09
N ARG A 138 3.54 -9.11 -8.58
CA ARG A 138 4.81 -9.79 -8.25
C ARG A 138 5.10 -9.73 -6.75
N MET A 139 4.86 -8.58 -6.12
CA MET A 139 5.01 -8.43 -4.68
C MET A 139 4.04 -9.31 -3.90
N LEU A 140 2.77 -9.33 -4.27
CA LEU A 140 1.77 -10.21 -3.64
C LEU A 140 2.13 -11.67 -3.81
N LYS A 141 2.51 -12.09 -5.00
CA LYS A 141 2.96 -13.46 -5.27
C LYS A 141 4.11 -13.86 -4.36
N TYR A 142 5.08 -12.99 -4.20
CA TYR A 142 6.23 -13.24 -3.35
C TYR A 142 5.86 -13.29 -1.87
N ILE A 143 5.16 -12.26 -1.38
CA ILE A 143 4.85 -12.11 0.05
C ILE A 143 3.94 -13.25 0.54
N LEU A 144 2.91 -13.57 -0.24
CA LEU A 144 1.86 -14.52 0.15
C LEU A 144 1.98 -15.88 -0.54
N ASN A 145 3.01 -16.07 -1.36
CA ASN A 145 3.24 -17.31 -2.13
C ASN A 145 2.02 -17.72 -2.97
N LEU A 146 1.45 -16.75 -3.70
CA LEU A 146 0.26 -16.96 -4.50
C LEU A 146 0.60 -17.59 -5.86
N ASP A 147 -0.27 -18.47 -6.35
CA ASP A 147 -0.21 -19.00 -7.71
C ASP A 147 -1.04 -18.10 -8.63
N ILE A 148 -0.42 -17.02 -9.11
CA ILE A 148 -1.05 -16.02 -9.97
C ILE A 148 -0.16 -15.65 -11.15
N ASP A 149 -0.80 -15.24 -12.26
CA ASP A 149 -0.12 -14.60 -13.39
C ASP A 149 0.21 -13.13 -13.03
N THR A 150 1.48 -12.78 -13.13
CA THR A 150 1.96 -11.43 -12.81
C THR A 150 2.17 -10.55 -14.04
N GLU A 151 2.09 -11.09 -15.25
CA GLU A 151 2.48 -10.39 -16.48
C GLU A 151 1.30 -9.84 -17.29
N THR A 152 0.10 -10.35 -17.04
CA THR A 152 -1.11 -9.84 -17.71
C THR A 152 -1.57 -8.53 -17.08
N THR A 153 -1.89 -7.53 -17.91
CA THR A 153 -2.54 -6.27 -17.50
C THR A 153 -3.99 -6.26 -17.95
N TYR A 154 -4.79 -5.43 -17.30
CA TYR A 154 -6.23 -5.31 -17.62
C TYR A 154 -6.47 -4.24 -18.66
#